data_30ebf422af1db3c84a24ad61ea02e54a
#
_entry.id   30ebf422af1db3c84a24ad61ea02e54a
#
_cell.length_a   1.000
_cell.length_b   1.000
_cell.length_c   1.000
_cell.angle_alpha   90.00
_cell.angle_beta   90.00
_cell.angle_gamma   90.00
#
_symmetry.space_group_name_H-M   'P 1'
#
loop_
_entity.id
_entity.type
_entity.pdbx_description
1 polymer ?
#
loop_
_entity_poly.entity_id
_entity_poly.type
_entity_poly.pdbx_seq_one_letter_code
_entity_poly.pdbx_strand_id
1 'polypeptide(L)'
;MSQNGPVRVAMWSGPRNISTAMMRSFENRADCAVWDEPFYAHYLAETGLCHPMAGDIIAAYETDWRAVAARATGPVPDGRALFYQKHMTHHILPDMELDCLAGLRHAFLIRDPAKVLPSYVDKRAEVTLADLGFPQQRRLFDLLRASGAQELPVLDADDVLANPEGMLRALCGALGISYAPAMLSWPAGRRDSDGLWAAHWYGAVEQSTGFAAPNKTARAVPGHLTGLLAAADEIYQALRAHRLTAP
;
A
#
# COMPACT_ATOMS: atom_id res chain seq x y z
N MET A 1 -30.29 10.21 1.77
CA MET A 1 -29.14 11.13 1.60
C MET A 1 -28.12 10.76 2.66
N SER A 2 -27.00 10.17 2.28
CA SER A 2 -25.97 9.70 3.22
C SER A 2 -25.32 10.90 3.91
N GLN A 3 -25.42 10.97 5.24
CA GLN A 3 -24.86 12.06 6.07
C GLN A 3 -23.35 11.94 6.31
N ASN A 4 -22.66 11.07 5.57
CA ASN A 4 -21.23 10.90 5.72
C ASN A 4 -20.49 11.67 4.62
N GLY A 5 -19.63 12.61 5.03
CA GLY A 5 -18.69 13.29 4.14
C GLY A 5 -17.79 12.30 3.36
N PRO A 6 -16.93 12.79 2.46
CA PRO A 6 -16.08 11.93 1.64
C PRO A 6 -15.16 11.06 2.48
N VAL A 7 -15.00 9.79 2.08
CA VAL A 7 -14.15 8.82 2.77
C VAL A 7 -12.74 8.86 2.20
N ARG A 8 -11.76 8.95 3.09
CA ARG A 8 -10.33 8.88 2.75
C ARG A 8 -9.76 7.58 3.29
N VAL A 9 -9.14 6.81 2.43
CA VAL A 9 -8.57 5.49 2.74
C VAL A 9 -7.07 5.53 2.59
N ALA A 10 -6.34 5.21 3.65
CA ALA A 10 -4.91 4.96 3.62
C ALA A 10 -4.65 3.44 3.57
N MET A 11 -4.18 2.94 2.44
CA MET A 11 -3.75 1.56 2.28
C MET A 11 -2.25 1.44 2.52
N TRP A 12 -1.88 0.83 3.63
CA TRP A 12 -0.50 0.65 4.08
C TRP A 12 0.09 -0.67 3.59
N SER A 13 1.21 -0.62 2.90
CA SER A 13 1.81 -1.81 2.28
C SER A 13 3.34 -1.74 2.33
N GLY A 14 4.00 -2.88 2.39
CA GLY A 14 5.41 -3.01 2.07
C GLY A 14 5.65 -3.07 0.55
N PRO A 15 6.91 -3.00 0.09
CA PRO A 15 7.25 -3.12 -1.33
C PRO A 15 7.00 -4.53 -1.86
N ARG A 16 7.00 -4.67 -3.20
CA ARG A 16 6.81 -5.96 -3.90
C ARG A 16 5.53 -6.70 -3.51
N ASN A 17 4.53 -5.95 -3.14
CA ASN A 17 3.17 -6.39 -2.88
C ASN A 17 2.27 -6.09 -4.09
N ILE A 18 0.98 -6.37 -4.01
CA ILE A 18 -0.01 -6.06 -5.06
C ILE A 18 -0.64 -4.66 -4.87
N SER A 19 0.02 -3.76 -4.14
CA SER A 19 -0.53 -2.45 -3.76
C SER A 19 -0.92 -1.58 -4.95
N THR A 20 -0.16 -1.64 -6.05
CA THR A 20 -0.51 -0.91 -7.28
C THR A 20 -1.73 -1.52 -7.98
N ALA A 21 -1.88 -2.85 -8.00
CA ALA A 21 -3.10 -3.50 -8.50
C ALA A 21 -4.32 -3.11 -7.65
N MET A 22 -4.17 -3.02 -6.31
CA MET A 22 -5.20 -2.50 -5.42
C MET A 22 -5.54 -1.03 -5.75
N MET A 23 -4.55 -0.19 -6.02
CA MET A 23 -4.79 1.20 -6.44
C MET A 23 -5.56 1.25 -7.77
N ARG A 24 -5.19 0.44 -8.78
CA ARG A 24 -5.94 0.31 -10.04
C ARG A 24 -7.40 -0.09 -9.83
N SER A 25 -7.63 -1.04 -8.93
CA SER A 25 -8.97 -1.50 -8.53
C SER A 25 -9.83 -0.34 -8.02
N PHE A 26 -9.28 0.48 -7.11
CA PHE A 26 -9.99 1.66 -6.58
C PHE A 26 -10.12 2.78 -7.61
N GLU A 27 -9.10 3.05 -8.41
CA GLU A 27 -9.12 4.07 -9.46
C GLU A 27 -10.18 3.79 -10.54
N ASN A 28 -10.46 2.51 -10.82
CA ASN A 28 -11.47 2.13 -11.81
C ASN A 28 -12.93 2.36 -11.34
N ARG A 29 -13.14 2.80 -10.11
CA ARG A 29 -14.42 3.28 -9.61
C ARG A 29 -14.67 4.72 -10.07
N ALA A 30 -15.88 4.99 -10.54
CA ALA A 30 -16.27 6.34 -10.97
C ALA A 30 -16.30 7.38 -9.82
N ASP A 31 -16.43 6.91 -8.57
CA ASP A 31 -16.57 7.76 -7.36
C ASP A 31 -15.27 7.92 -6.58
N CYS A 32 -14.13 7.41 -7.08
CA CYS A 32 -12.87 7.38 -6.35
C CYS A 32 -11.78 8.20 -7.06
N ALA A 33 -11.07 9.03 -6.30
CA ALA A 33 -9.77 9.57 -6.65
C ALA A 33 -8.67 8.73 -6.00
N VAL A 34 -7.48 8.68 -6.60
CA VAL A 34 -6.34 7.94 -6.03
C VAL A 34 -5.11 8.83 -5.89
N TRP A 35 -4.21 8.46 -4.97
CA TRP A 35 -2.92 9.09 -4.79
C TRP A 35 -1.85 8.04 -4.54
N ASP A 36 -0.82 8.05 -5.37
CA ASP A 36 0.26 7.08 -5.37
C ASP A 36 1.41 7.57 -4.49
N GLU A 37 1.79 6.80 -3.49
CA GLU A 37 2.95 6.95 -2.61
C GLU A 37 3.21 8.40 -2.11
N PRO A 38 2.26 9.04 -1.42
CA PRO A 38 2.34 10.47 -1.05
C PRO A 38 3.63 10.91 -0.36
N PHE A 39 4.22 10.06 0.48
CA PHE A 39 5.40 10.39 1.30
C PHE A 39 6.73 10.00 0.65
N TYR A 40 6.74 9.58 -0.63
CA TYR A 40 7.98 9.07 -1.24
C TYR A 40 9.05 10.14 -1.41
N ALA A 41 8.70 11.35 -1.85
CA ALA A 41 9.66 12.45 -2.00
C ALA A 41 10.26 12.87 -0.66
N HIS A 42 9.43 12.96 0.41
CA HIS A 42 9.91 13.18 1.77
C HIS A 42 10.93 12.11 2.19
N TYR A 43 10.56 10.84 2.03
CA TYR A 43 11.42 9.72 2.38
C TYR A 43 12.79 9.78 1.68
N LEU A 44 12.82 10.08 0.39
CA LEU A 44 14.05 10.20 -0.38
C LEU A 44 14.90 11.41 0.06
N ALA A 45 14.25 12.55 0.33
CA ALA A 45 14.93 13.76 0.77
C ALA A 45 15.59 13.59 2.14
N GLU A 46 14.90 12.96 3.11
CA GLU A 46 15.40 12.77 4.46
C GLU A 46 16.45 11.64 4.56
N THR A 47 16.28 10.56 3.79
CA THR A 47 17.18 9.41 3.89
C THR A 47 18.41 9.52 2.99
N GLY A 48 18.36 10.33 1.94
CA GLY A 48 19.41 10.43 0.93
C GLY A 48 19.64 9.14 0.12
N LEU A 49 18.70 8.19 0.16
CA LEU A 49 18.83 6.91 -0.53
C LEU A 49 18.84 7.07 -2.05
N CYS A 50 19.81 6.42 -2.70
CA CYS A 50 19.94 6.40 -4.15
C CYS A 50 18.92 5.44 -4.77
N HIS A 51 17.65 5.87 -4.85
CA HIS A 51 16.64 5.17 -5.65
C HIS A 51 16.67 5.65 -7.11
N PRO A 52 16.21 4.84 -8.08
CA PRO A 52 16.04 5.31 -9.45
C PRO A 52 15.17 6.57 -9.48
N MET A 53 15.63 7.60 -10.20
CA MET A 53 14.96 8.89 -10.35
C MET A 53 14.79 9.71 -9.04
N ALA A 54 15.56 9.43 -7.98
CA ALA A 54 15.41 10.11 -6.69
C ALA A 54 15.45 11.66 -6.82
N GLY A 55 16.39 12.20 -7.59
CA GLY A 55 16.49 13.65 -7.82
C GLY A 55 15.24 14.23 -8.50
N ASP A 56 14.73 13.56 -9.53
CA ASP A 56 13.53 13.99 -10.25
C ASP A 56 12.28 13.92 -9.35
N ILE A 57 12.18 12.89 -8.51
CA ILE A 57 11.07 12.72 -7.57
C ILE A 57 11.11 13.83 -6.51
N ILE A 58 12.27 14.10 -5.91
CA ILE A 58 12.43 15.17 -4.90
C ILE A 58 12.10 16.54 -5.52
N ALA A 59 12.49 16.78 -6.77
CA ALA A 59 12.23 18.04 -7.45
C ALA A 59 10.75 18.22 -7.86
N ALA A 60 10.02 17.14 -8.12
CA ALA A 60 8.66 17.18 -8.65
C ALA A 60 7.55 17.10 -7.59
N TYR A 61 7.84 16.57 -6.39
CA TYR A 61 6.83 16.30 -5.36
C TYR A 61 7.15 17.00 -4.04
N GLU A 62 6.12 17.15 -3.21
CA GLU A 62 6.23 17.77 -1.88
C GLU A 62 7.12 16.92 -0.94
N THR A 63 8.08 17.56 -0.30
CA THR A 63 9.03 16.94 0.63
C THR A 63 8.72 17.23 2.10
N ASP A 64 7.90 18.23 2.40
CA ASP A 64 7.41 18.46 3.75
C ASP A 64 6.29 17.45 4.07
N TRP A 65 6.56 16.49 4.93
CA TRP A 65 5.58 15.47 5.31
C TRP A 65 4.31 16.06 5.96
N ARG A 66 4.40 17.23 6.61
CA ARG A 66 3.24 17.90 7.22
C ARG A 66 2.31 18.44 6.14
N ALA A 67 2.86 19.01 5.08
CA ALA A 67 2.09 19.45 3.92
C ALA A 67 1.44 18.25 3.20
N VAL A 68 2.17 17.13 3.05
CA VAL A 68 1.64 15.87 2.50
C VAL A 68 0.49 15.36 3.37
N ALA A 69 0.65 15.30 4.70
CA ALA A 69 -0.38 14.84 5.63
C ALA A 69 -1.63 15.73 5.61
N ALA A 70 -1.45 17.06 5.57
CA ALA A 70 -2.54 18.01 5.44
C ALA A 70 -3.34 17.81 4.13
N ARG A 71 -2.67 17.51 3.02
CA ARG A 71 -3.31 17.17 1.76
C ARG A 71 -4.02 15.81 1.83
N ALA A 72 -3.42 14.81 2.49
CA ALA A 72 -4.00 13.47 2.65
C ALA A 72 -5.34 13.50 3.39
N THR A 73 -5.46 14.38 4.38
CA THR A 73 -6.68 14.56 5.19
C THR A 73 -7.58 15.71 4.71
N GLY A 74 -7.11 16.50 3.76
CA GLY A 74 -7.78 17.67 3.18
C GLY A 74 -8.94 17.33 2.23
N PRO A 75 -9.37 18.28 1.40
CA PRO A 75 -10.43 18.06 0.41
C PRO A 75 -10.09 16.92 -0.56
N VAL A 76 -11.11 16.11 -0.89
CA VAL A 76 -10.96 15.01 -1.86
C VAL A 76 -10.86 15.59 -3.27
N PRO A 77 -9.90 15.16 -4.09
CA PRO A 77 -9.77 15.62 -5.47
C PRO A 77 -11.06 15.43 -6.27
N ASP A 78 -11.35 16.38 -7.16
CA ASP A 78 -12.49 16.37 -8.08
C ASP A 78 -13.85 16.22 -7.40
N GLY A 79 -13.96 16.50 -6.10
CA GLY A 79 -15.19 16.34 -5.33
C GLY A 79 -15.69 14.89 -5.28
N ARG A 80 -14.81 13.89 -5.48
CA ARG A 80 -15.17 12.47 -5.42
C ARG A 80 -15.62 12.06 -4.01
N ALA A 81 -16.39 10.99 -3.92
CA ALA A 81 -16.86 10.45 -2.66
C ALA A 81 -15.76 9.66 -1.90
N LEU A 82 -14.78 9.14 -2.63
CA LEU A 82 -13.67 8.36 -2.09
C LEU A 82 -12.32 8.96 -2.50
N PHE A 83 -11.36 8.88 -1.58
CA PHE A 83 -9.96 9.19 -1.85
C PHE A 83 -9.09 8.03 -1.35
N TYR A 84 -8.63 7.17 -2.25
CA TYR A 84 -7.76 6.06 -1.93
C TYR A 84 -6.30 6.50 -2.07
N GLN A 85 -5.52 6.30 -1.02
CA GLN A 85 -4.12 6.66 -0.95
C GLN A 85 -3.29 5.39 -0.77
N LYS A 86 -2.43 5.10 -1.74
CA LYS A 86 -1.48 3.99 -1.65
C LYS A 86 -0.24 4.47 -0.90
N HIS A 87 -0.01 3.94 0.29
CA HIS A 87 1.14 4.27 1.13
C HIS A 87 2.13 3.11 1.22
N MET A 88 3.42 3.45 1.14
CA MET A 88 4.49 2.52 1.48
C MET A 88 4.90 2.75 2.93
N THR A 89 4.84 1.70 3.75
CA THR A 89 5.07 1.83 5.19
C THR A 89 6.48 2.29 5.56
N HIS A 90 7.49 1.93 4.75
CA HIS A 90 8.87 2.37 4.97
C HIS A 90 9.08 3.87 4.66
N HIS A 91 8.15 4.54 3.98
CA HIS A 91 8.20 6.00 3.81
C HIS A 91 7.80 6.77 5.09
N ILE A 92 7.25 6.08 6.10
CA ILE A 92 6.89 6.69 7.37
C ILE A 92 8.08 6.63 8.31
N LEU A 93 8.79 7.73 8.42
CA LEU A 93 9.99 7.85 9.26
C LEU A 93 9.61 7.93 10.74
N PRO A 94 10.56 7.60 11.66
CA PRO A 94 10.28 7.52 13.10
C PRO A 94 9.82 8.83 13.75
N ASP A 95 10.24 9.96 13.22
CA ASP A 95 9.96 11.32 13.71
C ASP A 95 8.63 11.92 13.18
N MET A 96 7.95 11.21 12.28
CA MET A 96 6.64 11.65 11.78
C MET A 96 5.56 11.43 12.84
N GLU A 97 4.82 12.49 13.14
CA GLU A 97 3.67 12.48 14.04
C GLU A 97 2.44 11.94 13.29
N LEU A 98 1.94 10.75 13.68
CA LEU A 98 0.87 10.07 12.98
C LEU A 98 -0.54 10.56 13.33
N ASP A 99 -0.69 11.39 14.35
CA ASP A 99 -1.97 11.98 14.77
C ASP A 99 -2.61 12.81 13.64
N CYS A 100 -1.78 13.39 12.76
CA CYS A 100 -2.25 14.11 11.57
C CYS A 100 -3.03 13.22 10.58
N LEU A 101 -2.92 11.90 10.68
CA LEU A 101 -3.60 10.93 9.82
C LEU A 101 -4.90 10.38 10.44
N ALA A 102 -5.31 10.85 11.62
CA ALA A 102 -6.48 10.37 12.35
C ALA A 102 -7.81 10.50 11.56
N GLY A 103 -7.87 11.40 10.57
CA GLY A 103 -9.05 11.57 9.69
C GLY A 103 -9.17 10.52 8.56
N LEU A 104 -8.24 9.58 8.46
CA LEU A 104 -8.23 8.54 7.43
C LEU A 104 -8.84 7.23 7.96
N ARG A 105 -9.44 6.44 7.08
CA ARG A 105 -9.73 5.02 7.34
C ARG A 105 -8.51 4.21 6.91
N HIS A 106 -7.92 3.48 7.84
CA HIS A 106 -6.69 2.75 7.61
C HIS A 106 -6.97 1.30 7.23
N ALA A 107 -6.23 0.79 6.26
CA ALA A 107 -6.19 -0.61 5.89
C ALA A 107 -4.74 -1.05 5.64
N PHE A 108 -4.46 -2.33 5.85
CA PHE A 108 -3.13 -2.90 5.70
C PHE A 108 -3.15 -3.99 4.64
N LEU A 109 -2.17 -3.98 3.75
CA LEU A 109 -1.97 -5.03 2.76
C LEU A 109 -0.64 -5.71 3.07
N ILE A 110 -0.69 -6.96 3.49
CA ILE A 110 0.47 -7.79 3.81
C ILE A 110 0.74 -8.81 2.71
N ARG A 111 1.95 -9.32 2.67
CA ARG A 111 2.34 -10.40 1.77
C ARG A 111 3.39 -11.28 2.44
N ASP A 112 3.33 -12.59 2.19
CA ASP A 112 4.31 -13.58 2.63
C ASP A 112 5.74 -13.12 2.27
N PRO A 113 6.63 -12.94 3.27
CA PRO A 113 7.99 -12.49 3.03
C PRO A 113 8.81 -13.47 2.16
N ALA A 114 8.46 -14.75 2.12
CA ALA A 114 9.08 -15.72 1.22
C ALA A 114 8.78 -15.41 -0.26
N LYS A 115 7.72 -14.67 -0.56
CA LYS A 115 7.37 -14.18 -1.91
C LYS A 115 7.91 -12.78 -2.18
N VAL A 116 8.04 -11.95 -1.15
CA VAL A 116 8.57 -10.58 -1.25
C VAL A 116 10.07 -10.59 -1.49
N LEU A 117 10.84 -11.29 -0.67
CA LEU A 117 12.31 -11.29 -0.67
C LEU A 117 12.92 -11.63 -2.05
N PRO A 118 12.56 -12.74 -2.71
CA PRO A 118 13.15 -13.07 -4.01
C PRO A 118 12.87 -12.02 -5.09
N SER A 119 11.70 -11.37 -5.01
CA SER A 119 11.33 -10.29 -5.93
C SER A 119 12.02 -8.98 -5.62
N TYR A 120 12.41 -8.75 -4.36
CA TYR A 120 13.09 -7.54 -3.94
C TYR A 120 14.57 -7.58 -4.33
N VAL A 121 15.27 -8.69 -4.07
CA VAL A 121 16.70 -8.83 -4.36
C VAL A 121 17.02 -8.85 -5.85
N ASP A 122 16.06 -9.16 -6.72
CA ASP A 122 16.22 -8.98 -8.16
C ASP A 122 16.48 -7.53 -8.57
N LYS A 123 16.07 -6.58 -7.73
CA LYS A 123 16.16 -5.14 -8.00
C LYS A 123 17.22 -4.43 -7.14
N ARG A 124 17.57 -5.02 -5.99
CA ARG A 124 18.55 -4.46 -5.06
C ARG A 124 19.37 -5.58 -4.43
N ALA A 125 20.69 -5.52 -4.59
CA ALA A 125 21.60 -6.55 -4.09
C ALA A 125 21.64 -6.62 -2.55
N GLU A 126 21.51 -5.48 -1.89
CA GLU A 126 21.43 -5.37 -0.43
C GLU A 126 20.00 -5.08 0.01
N VAL A 127 19.55 -5.78 1.03
CA VAL A 127 18.21 -5.62 1.60
C VAL A 127 18.26 -5.75 3.12
N THR A 128 17.61 -4.82 3.79
CA THR A 128 17.40 -4.85 5.24
C THR A 128 15.93 -5.11 5.56
N LEU A 129 15.63 -5.44 6.81
CA LEU A 129 14.25 -5.59 7.27
C LEU A 129 13.45 -4.28 7.13
N ALA A 130 14.11 -3.15 7.34
CA ALA A 130 13.52 -1.81 7.19
C ALA A 130 13.16 -1.50 5.73
N ASP A 131 13.99 -1.90 4.75
CA ASP A 131 13.70 -1.73 3.33
C ASP A 131 12.42 -2.50 2.89
N LEU A 132 12.12 -3.60 3.56
CA LEU A 132 10.92 -4.39 3.31
C LEU A 132 9.65 -3.81 3.96
N GLY A 133 9.80 -2.84 4.86
CA GLY A 133 8.70 -2.13 5.49
C GLY A 133 7.94 -2.89 6.58
N PHE A 134 8.34 -4.13 6.94
CA PHE A 134 7.64 -4.93 7.95
C PHE A 134 7.65 -4.29 9.33
N PRO A 135 8.80 -3.81 9.88
CA PRO A 135 8.81 -3.15 11.18
C PRO A 135 7.93 -1.90 11.22
N GLN A 136 7.99 -1.09 10.17
CA GLN A 136 7.19 0.13 10.06
C GLN A 136 5.70 -0.19 9.96
N GLN A 137 5.33 -1.24 9.21
CA GLN A 137 3.96 -1.70 9.08
C GLN A 137 3.40 -2.18 10.43
N ARG A 138 4.19 -2.94 11.20
CA ARG A 138 3.81 -3.40 12.53
C ARG A 138 3.69 -2.22 13.52
N ARG A 139 4.69 -1.33 13.55
CA ARG A 139 4.66 -0.12 14.39
C ARG A 139 3.42 0.71 14.12
N LEU A 140 3.11 0.97 12.84
CA LEU A 140 1.94 1.76 12.45
C LEU A 140 0.64 1.08 12.89
N PHE A 141 0.52 -0.22 12.68
CA PHE A 141 -0.65 -1.00 13.10
C PHE A 141 -0.86 -0.91 14.63
N ASP A 142 0.20 -1.10 15.42
CA ASP A 142 0.12 -1.05 16.88
C ASP A 142 -0.23 0.35 17.38
N LEU A 143 0.34 1.40 16.80
CA LEU A 143 0.03 2.80 17.16
C LEU A 143 -1.43 3.14 16.84
N LEU A 144 -1.94 2.78 15.69
CA LEU A 144 -3.33 3.01 15.30
C LEU A 144 -4.30 2.22 16.20
N ARG A 145 -3.96 1.02 16.60
CA ARG A 145 -4.76 0.27 17.59
C ARG A 145 -4.77 0.94 18.96
N ALA A 146 -3.61 1.40 19.39
CA ALA A 146 -3.48 2.09 20.68
C ALA A 146 -4.24 3.43 20.72
N SER A 147 -4.36 4.12 19.57
CA SER A 147 -5.14 5.36 19.45
C SER A 147 -6.67 5.15 19.43
N GLY A 148 -7.13 3.90 19.50
CA GLY A 148 -8.56 3.55 19.55
C GLY A 148 -9.21 3.35 18.19
N ALA A 149 -8.43 3.19 17.12
CA ALA A 149 -8.97 2.78 15.81
C ALA A 149 -9.68 1.43 15.95
N GLN A 150 -11.01 1.42 15.76
CA GLN A 150 -11.84 0.22 16.03
C GLN A 150 -11.67 -0.86 14.97
N GLU A 151 -11.50 -0.48 13.72
CA GLU A 151 -11.33 -1.41 12.61
C GLU A 151 -10.07 -1.06 11.83
N LEU A 152 -9.12 -1.98 11.81
CA LEU A 152 -7.91 -1.93 11.01
C LEU A 152 -7.87 -3.17 10.12
N PRO A 153 -8.61 -3.18 9.00
CA PRO A 153 -8.65 -4.33 8.11
C PRO A 153 -7.26 -4.64 7.57
N VAL A 154 -6.87 -5.90 7.70
CA VAL A 154 -5.62 -6.44 7.14
C VAL A 154 -5.99 -7.38 6.00
N LEU A 155 -5.44 -7.16 4.82
CA LEU A 155 -5.59 -8.04 3.66
C LEU A 155 -4.28 -8.78 3.42
N ASP A 156 -4.38 -10.07 3.21
CA ASP A 156 -3.26 -10.86 2.69
C ASP A 156 -3.34 -10.85 1.15
N ALA A 157 -2.23 -10.55 0.51
CA ALA A 157 -2.15 -10.51 -0.96
C ALA A 157 -2.56 -11.84 -1.61
N ASP A 158 -2.23 -12.96 -0.98
CA ASP A 158 -2.58 -14.28 -1.51
C ASP A 158 -4.09 -14.53 -1.44
N ASP A 159 -4.75 -14.10 -0.35
CA ASP A 159 -6.20 -14.20 -0.20
C ASP A 159 -6.91 -13.31 -1.25
N VAL A 160 -6.40 -12.08 -1.47
CA VAL A 160 -6.92 -11.19 -2.53
C VAL A 160 -6.78 -11.82 -3.91
N LEU A 161 -5.62 -12.40 -4.22
CA LEU A 161 -5.39 -13.03 -5.54
C LEU A 161 -6.19 -14.33 -5.72
N ALA A 162 -6.50 -15.04 -4.64
CA ALA A 162 -7.30 -16.27 -4.69
C ALA A 162 -8.80 -15.98 -4.85
N ASN A 163 -9.30 -14.93 -4.23
CA ASN A 163 -10.72 -14.52 -4.29
C ASN A 163 -10.85 -12.99 -4.31
N PRO A 164 -10.53 -12.32 -5.45
CA PRO A 164 -10.52 -10.86 -5.52
C PRO A 164 -11.88 -10.24 -5.14
N GLU A 165 -12.98 -10.76 -5.65
CA GLU A 165 -14.30 -10.21 -5.38
C GLU A 165 -14.68 -10.33 -3.92
N GLY A 166 -14.53 -11.52 -3.32
CA GLY A 166 -14.85 -11.76 -1.92
C GLY A 166 -14.02 -10.85 -0.99
N MET A 167 -12.73 -10.74 -1.24
CA MET A 167 -11.84 -9.91 -0.43
C MET A 167 -12.09 -8.40 -0.59
N LEU A 168 -12.41 -7.93 -1.81
CA LEU A 168 -12.80 -6.53 -2.03
C LEU A 168 -14.14 -6.20 -1.38
N ARG A 169 -15.11 -7.13 -1.38
CA ARG A 169 -16.38 -6.96 -0.64
C ARG A 169 -16.15 -6.87 0.86
N ALA A 170 -15.33 -7.75 1.41
CA ALA A 170 -14.96 -7.73 2.83
C ALA A 170 -14.25 -6.41 3.20
N LEU A 171 -13.28 -5.97 2.40
CA LEU A 171 -12.58 -4.70 2.60
C LEU A 171 -13.54 -3.50 2.55
N CYS A 172 -14.40 -3.44 1.53
CA CYS A 172 -15.38 -2.35 1.40
C CYS A 172 -16.33 -2.31 2.60
N GLY A 173 -16.79 -3.47 3.08
CA GLY A 173 -17.61 -3.58 4.29
C GLY A 173 -16.90 -3.04 5.53
N ALA A 174 -15.64 -3.48 5.78
CA ALA A 174 -14.83 -3.01 6.89
C ALA A 174 -14.51 -1.50 6.79
N LEU A 175 -14.35 -0.99 5.58
CA LEU A 175 -14.16 0.44 5.34
C LEU A 175 -15.48 1.24 5.34
N GLY A 176 -16.65 0.60 5.51
CA GLY A 176 -17.95 1.26 5.46
C GLY A 176 -18.23 1.97 4.13
N ILE A 177 -17.79 1.39 3.01
CA ILE A 177 -18.02 1.87 1.64
C ILE A 177 -18.71 0.80 0.81
N SER A 178 -19.42 1.21 -0.23
CA SER A 178 -20.07 0.25 -1.15
C SER A 178 -19.03 -0.40 -2.07
N TYR A 179 -19.15 -1.71 -2.27
CA TYR A 179 -18.41 -2.43 -3.30
C TYR A 179 -18.91 -2.02 -4.70
N ALA A 180 -17.99 -1.92 -5.66
CA ALA A 180 -18.30 -1.69 -7.06
C ALA A 180 -17.68 -2.79 -7.95
N PRO A 181 -18.45 -3.48 -8.82
CA PRO A 181 -17.89 -4.52 -9.70
C PRO A 181 -16.75 -4.04 -10.60
N ALA A 182 -16.71 -2.75 -10.92
CA ALA A 182 -15.63 -2.11 -11.66
C ALA A 182 -14.25 -2.27 -11.00
N MET A 183 -14.19 -2.62 -9.72
CA MET A 183 -12.93 -2.88 -8.99
C MET A 183 -12.22 -4.16 -9.43
N LEU A 184 -12.87 -5.06 -10.15
CA LEU A 184 -12.29 -6.35 -10.55
C LEU A 184 -11.42 -6.27 -11.81
N SER A 185 -11.58 -5.22 -12.59
CA SER A 185 -10.84 -5.08 -13.86
C SER A 185 -10.52 -3.62 -14.14
N TRP A 186 -9.51 -3.38 -14.94
CA TRP A 186 -9.07 -2.06 -15.37
C TRP A 186 -8.42 -2.13 -16.75
N PRO A 187 -8.41 -1.04 -17.54
CA PRO A 187 -7.66 -0.98 -18.77
C PRO A 187 -6.15 -1.12 -18.53
N ALA A 188 -5.45 -1.83 -19.42
CA ALA A 188 -3.98 -1.86 -19.42
C ALA A 188 -3.41 -0.48 -19.73
N GLY A 189 -2.16 -0.26 -19.32
CA GLY A 189 -1.41 0.95 -19.62
C GLY A 189 -1.12 1.81 -18.38
N ARG A 190 -0.35 2.86 -18.65
CA ARG A 190 0.02 3.88 -17.67
C ARG A 190 -1.20 4.77 -17.35
N ARG A 191 -1.17 5.37 -16.16
CA ARG A 191 -2.19 6.31 -15.66
C ARG A 191 -1.58 7.65 -15.32
N ASP A 192 -2.38 8.70 -15.41
CA ASP A 192 -2.00 10.05 -14.97
C ASP A 192 -1.78 10.11 -13.45
N SER A 193 -2.40 9.19 -12.71
CA SER A 193 -2.22 9.02 -11.26
C SER A 193 -0.92 8.35 -10.85
N ASP A 194 -0.20 7.74 -11.79
CA ASP A 194 1.08 7.08 -11.52
C ASP A 194 2.17 8.12 -11.24
N GLY A 195 2.94 7.91 -10.16
CA GLY A 195 4.12 8.70 -9.90
C GLY A 195 5.23 8.49 -10.93
N LEU A 196 6.22 9.37 -10.96
CA LEU A 196 7.38 9.27 -11.86
C LEU A 196 8.11 7.92 -11.74
N TRP A 197 8.14 7.32 -10.56
CA TRP A 197 8.72 6.00 -10.28
C TRP A 197 8.06 4.85 -11.03
N ALA A 198 6.85 5.04 -11.54
CA ALA A 198 6.13 4.01 -12.29
C ALA A 198 6.94 3.50 -13.48
N ALA A 199 7.69 4.37 -14.15
CA ALA A 199 8.55 4.00 -15.28
C ALA A 199 9.55 2.87 -14.91
N HIS A 200 9.95 2.79 -13.64
CA HIS A 200 10.89 1.77 -13.16
C HIS A 200 10.20 0.56 -12.52
N TRP A 201 9.06 0.79 -11.82
CA TRP A 201 8.49 -0.24 -10.95
C TRP A 201 7.21 -0.89 -11.47
N TYR A 202 6.46 -0.25 -12.40
CA TYR A 202 5.08 -0.63 -12.73
C TYR A 202 4.91 -1.47 -13.99
N GLY A 203 5.99 -1.87 -14.67
CA GLY A 203 5.90 -2.59 -15.94
C GLY A 203 4.98 -3.83 -15.93
N ALA A 204 4.89 -4.56 -14.83
CA ALA A 204 3.98 -5.72 -14.74
C ALA A 204 2.51 -5.29 -14.57
N VAL A 205 2.23 -4.26 -13.75
CA VAL A 205 0.86 -3.79 -13.54
C VAL A 205 0.33 -3.03 -14.75
N GLU A 206 1.18 -2.33 -15.49
CA GLU A 206 0.79 -1.65 -16.74
C GLU A 206 0.28 -2.63 -17.82
N GLN A 207 0.75 -3.88 -17.78
CA GLN A 207 0.28 -4.94 -18.67
C GLN A 207 -0.96 -5.67 -18.14
N SER A 208 -1.35 -5.44 -16.90
CA SER A 208 -2.48 -6.13 -16.28
C SER A 208 -3.81 -5.46 -16.59
N THR A 209 -4.87 -6.27 -16.59
CA THR A 209 -6.26 -5.82 -16.74
C THR A 209 -7.16 -6.27 -15.58
N GLY A 210 -6.56 -6.82 -14.51
CA GLY A 210 -7.23 -7.34 -13.33
C GLY A 210 -6.23 -8.02 -12.40
N PHE A 211 -6.71 -8.60 -11.33
CA PHE A 211 -5.89 -9.37 -10.41
C PHE A 211 -5.42 -10.66 -11.08
N ALA A 212 -4.10 -10.87 -11.10
CA ALA A 212 -3.51 -12.10 -11.65
C ALA A 212 -3.80 -13.27 -10.71
N ALA A 213 -3.95 -14.47 -11.27
CA ALA A 213 -4.02 -15.69 -10.47
C ALA A 213 -2.77 -15.84 -9.58
N PRO A 214 -2.89 -16.42 -8.37
CA PRO A 214 -1.75 -16.62 -7.49
C PRO A 214 -0.64 -17.40 -8.20
N ASN A 215 0.59 -16.88 -8.16
CA ASN A 215 1.73 -17.64 -8.67
C ASN A 215 2.01 -18.82 -7.72
N LYS A 216 1.86 -20.03 -8.25
CA LYS A 216 2.08 -21.28 -7.51
C LYS A 216 3.57 -21.67 -7.39
N THR A 217 4.44 -21.03 -8.19
CA THR A 217 5.87 -21.35 -8.18
C THR A 217 6.55 -20.50 -7.11
N ALA A 218 6.85 -21.11 -5.97
CA ALA A 218 7.69 -20.48 -4.97
C ALA A 218 9.12 -20.34 -5.50
N ARG A 219 9.64 -19.13 -5.47
CA ARG A 219 11.07 -18.88 -5.73
C ARG A 219 11.83 -19.15 -4.44
N ALA A 220 12.98 -19.82 -4.53
CA ALA A 220 13.82 -20.05 -3.36
C ALA A 220 14.38 -18.73 -2.81
N VAL A 221 14.31 -18.57 -1.51
CA VAL A 221 14.99 -17.46 -0.81
C VAL A 221 16.47 -17.82 -0.72
N PRO A 222 17.39 -16.92 -1.11
CA PRO A 222 18.82 -17.14 -0.96
C PRO A 222 19.21 -17.46 0.49
N GLY A 223 20.10 -18.45 0.70
CA GLY A 223 20.44 -18.94 2.03
C GLY A 223 20.97 -17.88 3.01
N HIS A 224 21.68 -16.86 2.51
CA HIS A 224 22.17 -15.74 3.33
C HIS A 224 21.05 -14.83 3.86
N LEU A 225 19.82 -14.93 3.33
CA LEU A 225 18.66 -14.13 3.75
C LEU A 225 17.72 -14.90 4.70
N THR A 226 18.05 -16.12 5.13
CA THR A 226 17.19 -16.91 6.03
C THR A 226 16.89 -16.22 7.36
N GLY A 227 17.86 -15.53 7.93
CA GLY A 227 17.65 -14.74 9.16
C GLY A 227 16.71 -13.56 8.95
N LEU A 228 16.85 -12.89 7.81
CA LEU A 228 15.96 -11.78 7.42
C LEU A 228 14.54 -12.29 7.16
N LEU A 229 14.42 -13.42 6.47
CA LEU A 229 13.13 -14.08 6.25
C LEU A 229 12.42 -14.41 7.56
N ALA A 230 13.14 -15.02 8.53
CA ALA A 230 12.55 -15.39 9.82
C ALA A 230 12.06 -14.15 10.59
N ALA A 231 12.83 -13.07 10.61
CA ALA A 231 12.43 -11.82 11.26
C ALA A 231 11.24 -11.16 10.58
N ALA A 232 11.17 -11.20 9.26
CA ALA A 232 10.03 -10.67 8.49
C ALA A 232 8.78 -11.54 8.69
N ASP A 233 8.93 -12.88 8.75
CA ASP A 233 7.83 -13.81 8.93
C ASP A 233 7.17 -13.68 10.31
N GLU A 234 7.94 -13.45 11.37
CA GLU A 234 7.39 -13.18 12.70
C GLU A 234 6.42 -11.98 12.66
N ILE A 235 6.81 -10.90 12.03
CA ILE A 235 5.96 -9.70 11.89
C ILE A 235 4.75 -9.99 10.99
N TYR A 236 4.97 -10.67 9.88
CA TYR A 236 3.91 -11.05 8.95
C TYR A 236 2.85 -11.91 9.64
N GLN A 237 3.24 -12.94 10.39
CA GLN A 237 2.29 -13.81 11.10
C GLN A 237 1.50 -13.05 12.17
N ALA A 238 2.15 -12.12 12.87
CA ALA A 238 1.48 -11.27 13.85
C ALA A 238 0.40 -10.38 13.21
N LEU A 239 0.67 -9.78 12.05
CA LEU A 239 -0.32 -8.99 11.30
C LEU A 239 -1.38 -9.89 10.67
N ARG A 240 -0.99 -11.04 10.13
CA ARG A 240 -1.87 -12.01 9.48
C ARG A 240 -2.93 -12.57 10.44
N ALA A 241 -2.65 -12.63 11.72
CA ALA A 241 -3.64 -13.03 12.74
C ALA A 241 -4.88 -12.10 12.77
N HIS A 242 -4.76 -10.88 12.24
CA HIS A 242 -5.84 -9.88 12.14
C HIS A 242 -6.46 -9.79 10.73
N ARG A 243 -6.08 -10.69 9.80
CA ARG A 243 -6.54 -10.57 8.42
C ARG A 243 -8.04 -10.78 8.27
N LEU A 244 -8.61 -10.04 7.34
CA LEU A 244 -9.95 -10.28 6.84
C LEU A 244 -10.03 -11.65 6.16
N THR A 245 -11.18 -12.26 6.28
CA THR A 245 -11.56 -13.44 5.49
C THR A 245 -12.78 -13.10 4.66
N ALA A 246 -12.79 -13.54 3.41
CA ALA A 246 -14.00 -13.46 2.60
C ALA A 246 -15.03 -14.46 3.12
N PRO A 247 -16.32 -14.14 3.10
CA PRO A 247 -17.39 -15.07 3.43
C PRO A 247 -17.49 -16.21 2.43
#